data_1b6003b94f3723907983427e70588f92
#
_entry.id   1b6003b94f3723907983427e70588f92
#
_cell.length_a   1.000
_cell.length_b   1.000
_cell.length_c   1.000
_cell.angle_alpha   90.00
_cell.angle_beta   90.00
_cell.angle_gamma   90.00
#
_symmetry.space_group_name_H-M   'P 1'
#
loop_
_entity.id
_entity.type
_entity.pdbx_description
1 polymer ?
#
loop_
_entity_poly.entity_id
_entity_poly.type
_entity_poly.pdbx_seq_one_letter_code
_entity_poly.pdbx_strand_id
1 'polypeptide(L)'
;MKRLLVTGGAGFIGSNFVRYWLEHHPQDRLVNLDALTYAGNLENLADVQDRPNYRFVRGGIGDRALVEQLFREEGIDTVVNFAAESHVDRSILGPDAFIQTNINGTFNLLEVARAAWDGAADGRRFLHVSTDEVYGSLGPDDAPFTETHQYQPNSPYSASKAASDHLVRAYHHTYGLPVLTTNCSNNYGPYQFPEKLIPLIILNALEGKPLPVYGDGRNIRDWLYVEDHCSGIEAVLERGRVGEVYNIGGNNEWTNIDIVHRVCDRLDALRPGPQPYRALISFVRDRP
;
A
#
# COMPACT_ATOMS: atom_id res chain seq x y z
N MET A 1 -18.57 -9.80 14.22
CA MET A 1 -17.22 -9.65 14.78
C MET A 1 -16.27 -10.37 13.87
N LYS A 2 -15.44 -9.61 13.15
CA LYS A 2 -14.40 -10.15 12.26
C LYS A 2 -13.09 -10.39 13.02
N ARG A 3 -12.26 -11.27 12.49
CA ARG A 3 -10.92 -11.58 13.00
C ARG A 3 -9.92 -11.34 11.87
N LEU A 4 -9.36 -10.14 11.86
CA LEU A 4 -8.49 -9.69 10.78
C LEU A 4 -7.04 -10.10 10.99
N LEU A 5 -6.40 -10.55 9.92
CA LEU A 5 -4.95 -10.51 9.76
C LEU A 5 -4.59 -9.37 8.79
N VAL A 6 -4.01 -8.31 9.32
CA VAL A 6 -3.45 -7.22 8.53
C VAL A 6 -1.96 -7.47 8.42
N THR A 7 -1.42 -7.55 7.21
CA THR A 7 0.03 -7.70 6.98
C THR A 7 0.63 -6.39 6.50
N GLY A 8 1.84 -6.07 6.92
CA GLY A 8 2.46 -4.79 6.59
C GLY A 8 1.84 -3.60 7.33
N GLY A 9 1.19 -3.87 8.48
CA GLY A 9 0.44 -2.86 9.23
C GLY A 9 1.30 -1.87 10.02
N ALA A 10 2.63 -2.02 10.09
CA ALA A 10 3.54 -1.02 10.64
C ALA A 10 4.08 -0.06 9.57
N GLY A 11 3.78 -0.30 8.28
CA GLY A 11 4.07 0.60 7.17
C GLY A 11 3.10 1.77 7.08
N PHE A 12 3.27 2.62 6.07
CA PHE A 12 2.48 3.85 5.86
C PHE A 12 0.97 3.58 5.74
N ILE A 13 0.54 2.88 4.67
CA ILE A 13 -0.89 2.65 4.43
C ILE A 13 -1.46 1.70 5.48
N GLY A 14 -0.71 0.64 5.81
CA GLY A 14 -1.15 -0.36 6.78
C GLY A 14 -1.40 0.22 8.18
N SER A 15 -0.56 1.14 8.68
CA SER A 15 -0.76 1.76 10.00
C SER A 15 -1.97 2.69 10.04
N ASN A 16 -2.25 3.41 8.95
CA ASN A 16 -3.47 4.19 8.83
C ASN A 16 -4.71 3.28 8.79
N PHE A 17 -4.65 2.17 8.05
CA PHE A 17 -5.75 1.21 7.99
C PHE A 17 -6.00 0.53 9.35
N VAL A 18 -4.95 0.15 10.09
CA VAL A 18 -5.08 -0.41 11.45
C VAL A 18 -5.85 0.55 12.36
N ARG A 19 -5.48 1.84 12.39
CA ARG A 19 -6.20 2.86 13.17
C ARG A 19 -7.63 2.99 12.74
N TYR A 20 -7.82 3.22 11.44
CA TYR A 20 -9.13 3.39 10.82
C TYR A 20 -10.05 2.21 11.19
N TRP A 21 -9.58 0.98 11.02
CA TRP A 21 -10.39 -0.21 11.33
C TRP A 21 -10.73 -0.33 12.80
N LEU A 22 -9.76 -0.15 13.70
CA LEU A 22 -9.97 -0.25 15.14
C LEU A 22 -10.90 0.85 15.68
N GLU A 23 -10.98 1.98 15.02
CA GLU A 23 -11.89 3.07 15.38
C GLU A 23 -13.31 2.80 14.92
N HIS A 24 -13.49 2.36 13.67
CA HIS A 24 -14.81 2.14 13.07
C HIS A 24 -15.43 0.78 13.45
N HIS A 25 -14.60 -0.21 13.79
CA HIS A 25 -15.01 -1.57 14.12
C HIS A 25 -14.47 -2.03 15.49
N PRO A 26 -14.86 -1.39 16.60
CA PRO A 26 -14.28 -1.65 17.93
C PRO A 26 -14.57 -3.05 18.47
N GLN A 27 -15.48 -3.79 17.85
CA GLN A 27 -15.80 -5.17 18.23
C GLN A 27 -14.94 -6.22 17.51
N ASP A 28 -14.26 -5.83 16.42
CA ASP A 28 -13.42 -6.74 15.65
C ASP A 28 -12.06 -6.92 16.31
N ARG A 29 -11.42 -8.06 16.07
CA ARG A 29 -10.04 -8.33 16.50
C ARG A 29 -9.11 -8.16 15.31
N LEU A 30 -7.97 -7.56 15.55
CA LEU A 30 -6.97 -7.29 14.52
C LEU A 30 -5.61 -7.79 14.97
N VAL A 31 -5.04 -8.71 14.21
CA VAL A 31 -3.64 -9.14 14.29
C VAL A 31 -2.86 -8.44 13.19
N ASN A 32 -1.83 -7.71 13.57
CA ASN A 32 -0.92 -7.05 12.64
C ASN A 32 0.39 -7.84 12.54
N LEU A 33 0.62 -8.45 11.39
CA LEU A 33 1.86 -9.16 11.07
C LEU A 33 2.76 -8.26 10.23
N ASP A 34 3.92 -7.88 10.77
CA ASP A 34 4.89 -7.03 10.06
C ASP A 34 6.33 -7.50 10.33
N ALA A 35 7.12 -7.56 9.27
CA ALA A 35 8.53 -7.96 9.36
C ALA A 35 9.44 -6.85 9.92
N LEU A 36 8.93 -5.61 10.01
CA LEU A 36 9.68 -4.41 10.37
C LEU A 36 10.93 -4.24 9.49
N THR A 37 10.74 -4.30 8.18
CA THR A 37 11.77 -3.95 7.21
C THR A 37 12.00 -2.44 7.22
N TYR A 38 12.69 -1.89 6.25
CA TYR A 38 13.11 -0.49 6.25
C TYR A 38 11.99 0.55 6.40
N ALA A 39 10.78 0.24 5.97
CA ALA A 39 9.61 1.14 6.01
C ALA A 39 8.62 0.82 7.14
N GLY A 40 8.80 -0.29 7.85
CA GLY A 40 7.99 -0.67 9.00
C GLY A 40 8.48 0.01 10.28
N ASN A 41 7.60 0.77 10.95
CA ASN A 41 7.94 1.47 12.17
C ASN A 41 6.80 1.33 13.20
N LEU A 42 7.09 0.77 14.38
CA LEU A 42 6.10 0.59 15.45
C LEU A 42 5.62 1.92 16.05
N GLU A 43 6.43 2.98 15.98
CA GLU A 43 6.01 4.32 16.42
C GLU A 43 4.78 4.80 15.62
N ASN A 44 4.61 4.31 14.40
CA ASN A 44 3.39 4.57 13.64
C ASN A 44 2.11 4.05 14.31
N LEU A 45 2.19 3.18 15.30
CA LEU A 45 1.08 2.51 15.97
C LEU A 45 1.06 2.74 17.48
N ALA A 46 1.87 3.68 17.98
CA ALA A 46 2.01 3.94 19.42
C ALA A 46 0.67 4.27 20.11
N ASP A 47 -0.25 4.88 19.38
CA ASP A 47 -1.59 5.28 19.85
C ASP A 47 -2.60 4.13 19.94
N VAL A 48 -2.34 3.01 19.29
CA VAL A 48 -3.25 1.85 19.23
C VAL A 48 -2.66 0.55 19.81
N GLN A 49 -1.37 0.54 20.14
CA GLN A 49 -0.66 -0.68 20.56
C GLN A 49 -1.26 -1.35 21.81
N ASP A 50 -1.86 -0.57 22.71
CA ASP A 50 -2.40 -1.06 23.99
C ASP A 50 -3.92 -1.37 23.91
N ARG A 51 -4.52 -1.30 22.73
CA ARG A 51 -5.95 -1.65 22.57
C ARG A 51 -6.17 -3.16 22.78
N PRO A 52 -7.18 -3.58 23.55
CA PRO A 52 -7.39 -4.99 23.88
C PRO A 52 -7.76 -5.86 22.68
N ASN A 53 -8.20 -5.25 21.58
CA ASN A 53 -8.58 -5.91 20.33
C ASN A 53 -7.51 -5.82 19.25
N TYR A 54 -6.31 -5.35 19.60
CA TYR A 54 -5.15 -5.28 18.73
C TYR A 54 -4.01 -6.18 19.23
N ARG A 55 -3.37 -6.89 18.31
CA ARG A 55 -2.15 -7.69 18.59
C ARG A 55 -1.12 -7.45 17.50
N PHE A 56 0.08 -7.06 17.87
CA PHE A 56 1.23 -7.02 16.98
C PHE A 56 2.01 -8.34 17.02
N VAL A 57 2.42 -8.81 15.85
CA VAL A 57 3.32 -9.96 15.68
C VAL A 57 4.43 -9.59 14.71
N ARG A 58 5.68 -9.74 15.15
CA ARG A 58 6.84 -9.53 14.29
C ARG A 58 7.11 -10.77 13.46
N GLY A 59 7.04 -10.66 12.13
CA GLY A 59 7.35 -11.76 11.22
C GLY A 59 7.01 -11.42 9.78
N GLY A 60 7.54 -12.21 8.86
CA GLY A 60 7.31 -12.04 7.42
C GLY A 60 6.17 -12.92 6.92
N ILE A 61 5.46 -12.48 5.88
CA ILE A 61 4.38 -13.24 5.25
C ILE A 61 4.87 -14.53 4.55
N GLY A 62 6.17 -14.65 4.31
CA GLY A 62 6.82 -15.87 3.80
C GLY A 62 7.07 -16.96 4.85
N ASP A 63 6.96 -16.63 6.15
CA ASP A 63 7.08 -17.61 7.24
C ASP A 63 5.78 -18.41 7.37
N ARG A 64 5.76 -19.55 6.69
CA ARG A 64 4.58 -20.41 6.63
C ARG A 64 4.13 -20.89 8.01
N ALA A 65 5.06 -21.33 8.84
CA ALA A 65 4.74 -21.87 10.15
C ALA A 65 4.08 -20.81 11.06
N LEU A 66 4.62 -19.59 11.03
CA LEU A 66 4.06 -18.46 11.76
C LEU A 66 2.66 -18.09 11.26
N VAL A 67 2.45 -18.00 9.94
CA VAL A 67 1.14 -17.66 9.37
C VAL A 67 0.11 -18.74 9.70
N GLU A 68 0.43 -20.03 9.56
CA GLU A 68 -0.44 -21.15 9.94
C GLU A 68 -0.79 -21.11 11.44
N GLN A 69 0.17 -20.78 12.30
CA GLN A 69 -0.05 -20.60 13.72
C GLN A 69 -1.08 -19.49 13.99
N LEU A 70 -0.92 -18.31 13.36
CA LEU A 70 -1.83 -17.18 13.53
C LEU A 70 -3.26 -17.51 13.08
N PHE A 71 -3.41 -18.17 11.92
CA PHE A 71 -4.74 -18.60 11.47
C PHE A 71 -5.41 -19.53 12.44
N ARG A 72 -4.67 -20.50 13.00
CA ARG A 72 -5.19 -21.46 13.96
C ARG A 72 -5.52 -20.83 15.32
N GLU A 73 -4.61 -20.00 15.88
CA GLU A 73 -4.78 -19.43 17.23
C GLU A 73 -5.84 -18.32 17.26
N GLU A 74 -5.86 -17.47 16.25
CA GLU A 74 -6.73 -16.30 16.23
C GLU A 74 -8.05 -16.57 15.47
N GLY A 75 -8.12 -17.68 14.74
CA GLY A 75 -9.30 -18.03 13.95
C GLY A 75 -9.58 -17.02 12.84
N ILE A 76 -8.53 -16.59 12.13
CA ILE A 76 -8.59 -15.56 11.08
C ILE A 76 -9.66 -15.88 10.03
N ASP A 77 -10.55 -14.93 9.79
CA ASP A 77 -11.59 -14.98 8.77
C ASP A 77 -11.41 -13.93 7.67
N THR A 78 -10.63 -12.89 7.96
CA THR A 78 -10.39 -11.78 7.03
C THR A 78 -8.91 -11.48 6.95
N VAL A 79 -8.36 -11.44 5.74
CA VAL A 79 -6.97 -11.02 5.46
C VAL A 79 -6.97 -9.72 4.68
N VAL A 80 -6.14 -8.76 5.10
CA VAL A 80 -5.84 -7.54 4.34
C VAL A 80 -4.34 -7.47 4.13
N ASN A 81 -3.89 -7.77 2.92
CA ASN A 81 -2.47 -7.91 2.60
C ASN A 81 -1.88 -6.61 2.06
N PHE A 82 -1.26 -5.81 2.95
CA PHE A 82 -0.45 -4.64 2.57
C PHE A 82 1.04 -4.97 2.47
N ALA A 83 1.50 -6.11 3.02
CA ALA A 83 2.91 -6.45 3.06
C ALA A 83 3.49 -6.54 1.65
N ALA A 84 4.42 -5.66 1.33
CA ALA A 84 5.09 -5.60 0.04
C ALA A 84 6.40 -4.81 0.15
N GLU A 85 7.39 -5.18 -0.66
CA GLU A 85 8.44 -4.26 -1.07
C GLU A 85 7.86 -3.32 -2.12
N SER A 86 8.02 -1.97 -1.95
CA SER A 86 7.25 -0.98 -2.73
C SER A 86 8.06 0.16 -3.35
N HIS A 87 9.39 0.18 -3.18
CA HIS A 87 10.22 1.27 -3.71
C HIS A 87 10.75 0.92 -5.10
N VAL A 88 10.26 1.62 -6.13
CA VAL A 88 10.62 1.34 -7.54
C VAL A 88 12.13 1.35 -7.77
N ASP A 89 12.86 2.38 -7.29
CA ASP A 89 14.32 2.48 -7.51
C ASP A 89 15.06 1.30 -6.84
N ARG A 90 14.63 0.85 -5.67
CA ARG A 90 15.20 -0.34 -5.03
C ARG A 90 14.91 -1.59 -5.84
N SER A 91 13.75 -1.70 -6.50
CA SER A 91 13.44 -2.85 -7.35
C SER A 91 14.33 -2.95 -8.58
N ILE A 92 14.81 -1.81 -9.09
CA ILE A 92 15.75 -1.76 -10.22
C ILE A 92 17.14 -2.24 -9.78
N LEU A 93 17.56 -1.85 -8.56
CA LEU A 93 18.90 -2.18 -8.03
C LEU A 93 18.98 -3.61 -7.46
N GLY A 94 17.88 -4.15 -6.91
CA GLY A 94 17.86 -5.47 -6.29
C GLY A 94 16.45 -6.06 -6.29
N PRO A 95 16.02 -6.72 -7.36
CA PRO A 95 14.64 -7.21 -7.52
C PRO A 95 14.31 -8.42 -6.63
N ASP A 96 15.29 -9.15 -6.11
CA ASP A 96 15.07 -10.42 -5.37
C ASP A 96 14.11 -10.26 -4.19
N ALA A 97 14.26 -9.20 -3.39
CA ALA A 97 13.39 -8.95 -2.25
C ALA A 97 11.91 -8.77 -2.67
N PHE A 98 11.68 -8.19 -3.85
CA PHE A 98 10.34 -8.00 -4.43
C PHE A 98 9.72 -9.34 -4.84
N ILE A 99 10.49 -10.24 -5.44
CA ILE A 99 10.04 -11.59 -5.77
C ILE A 99 9.70 -12.37 -4.49
N GLN A 100 10.59 -12.34 -3.50
CA GLN A 100 10.39 -13.10 -2.25
C GLN A 100 9.18 -12.57 -1.46
N THR A 101 9.05 -11.25 -1.30
CA THR A 101 7.96 -10.69 -0.51
C THR A 101 6.66 -10.64 -1.30
N ASN A 102 6.67 -10.00 -2.48
CA ASN A 102 5.42 -9.72 -3.18
C ASN A 102 4.81 -10.96 -3.84
N ILE A 103 5.63 -11.86 -4.38
CA ILE A 103 5.14 -13.07 -5.07
C ILE A 103 5.09 -14.25 -4.09
N ASN A 104 6.24 -14.67 -3.57
CA ASN A 104 6.32 -15.89 -2.74
C ASN A 104 5.58 -15.69 -1.40
N GLY A 105 5.67 -14.50 -0.80
CA GLY A 105 4.94 -14.18 0.43
C GLY A 105 3.42 -14.17 0.23
N THR A 106 2.94 -13.56 -0.87
CA THR A 106 1.50 -13.58 -1.20
C THR A 106 1.02 -15.00 -1.50
N PHE A 107 1.80 -15.79 -2.26
CA PHE A 107 1.52 -17.20 -2.48
C PHE A 107 1.38 -17.96 -1.16
N ASN A 108 2.29 -17.75 -0.21
CA ASN A 108 2.23 -18.39 1.10
C ASN A 108 0.96 -18.04 1.87
N LEU A 109 0.56 -16.76 1.90
CA LEU A 109 -0.70 -16.34 2.53
C LEU A 109 -1.92 -16.99 1.89
N LEU A 110 -1.95 -17.07 0.55
CA LEU A 110 -3.04 -17.70 -0.18
C LEU A 110 -3.16 -19.20 0.14
N GLU A 111 -2.03 -19.93 0.20
CA GLU A 111 -2.00 -21.34 0.55
C GLU A 111 -2.50 -21.59 1.98
N VAL A 112 -2.06 -20.77 2.94
CA VAL A 112 -2.51 -20.91 4.32
C VAL A 112 -4.01 -20.57 4.45
N ALA A 113 -4.47 -19.50 3.81
CA ALA A 113 -5.88 -19.14 3.82
C ALA A 113 -6.74 -20.24 3.18
N ARG A 114 -6.31 -20.80 2.04
CA ARG A 114 -6.99 -21.89 1.36
C ARG A 114 -7.12 -23.13 2.27
N ALA A 115 -6.01 -23.54 2.91
CA ALA A 115 -6.01 -24.69 3.80
C ALA A 115 -6.84 -24.47 5.07
N ALA A 116 -6.77 -23.27 5.67
CA ALA A 116 -7.48 -22.94 6.89
C ALA A 116 -8.99 -22.76 6.68
N TRP A 117 -9.39 -22.31 5.50
CA TRP A 117 -10.80 -22.03 5.20
C TRP A 117 -11.53 -23.18 4.50
N ASP A 118 -10.85 -24.17 4.01
CA ASP A 118 -11.30 -25.46 3.45
C ASP A 118 -12.79 -25.49 3.01
N GLY A 119 -13.09 -24.85 1.87
CA GLY A 119 -14.43 -24.82 1.29
C GLY A 119 -15.46 -23.92 1.99
N ALA A 120 -15.15 -23.35 3.17
CA ALA A 120 -16.02 -22.40 3.86
C ALA A 120 -15.75 -20.98 3.38
N ALA A 121 -16.41 -20.55 2.29
CA ALA A 121 -16.25 -19.20 1.72
C ALA A 121 -17.10 -18.14 2.43
N ASP A 122 -18.20 -18.56 3.11
CA ASP A 122 -19.16 -17.64 3.69
C ASP A 122 -18.55 -16.81 4.84
N GLY A 123 -18.68 -15.49 4.70
CA GLY A 123 -18.18 -14.53 5.68
C GLY A 123 -16.67 -14.33 5.69
N ARG A 124 -15.90 -15.02 4.83
CA ARG A 124 -14.44 -14.91 4.73
C ARG A 124 -14.02 -14.01 3.58
N ARG A 125 -12.91 -13.29 3.73
CA ARG A 125 -12.38 -12.40 2.72
C ARG A 125 -10.86 -12.38 2.74
N PHE A 126 -10.26 -12.48 1.56
CA PHE A 126 -8.84 -12.22 1.34
C PHE A 126 -8.71 -11.01 0.42
N LEU A 127 -8.38 -9.85 0.97
CA LEU A 127 -8.15 -8.64 0.18
C LEU A 127 -6.66 -8.43 -0.04
N HIS A 128 -6.27 -8.35 -1.31
CA HIS A 128 -4.92 -8.03 -1.74
C HIS A 128 -4.86 -6.57 -2.18
N VAL A 129 -4.02 -5.78 -1.50
CA VAL A 129 -3.79 -4.38 -1.87
C VAL A 129 -2.67 -4.32 -2.89
N SER A 130 -2.99 -3.88 -4.11
CA SER A 130 -2.08 -3.71 -5.23
C SER A 130 -1.95 -2.23 -5.63
N THR A 131 -1.55 -1.96 -6.84
CA THR A 131 -1.22 -0.63 -7.36
C THR A 131 -1.69 -0.48 -8.80
N ASP A 132 -2.04 0.74 -9.20
CA ASP A 132 -2.34 1.09 -10.59
C ASP A 132 -1.13 0.95 -11.53
N GLU A 133 0.09 0.92 -10.98
CA GLU A 133 1.32 0.70 -11.76
C GLU A 133 1.35 -0.64 -12.51
N VAL A 134 0.48 -1.59 -12.15
CA VAL A 134 0.32 -2.86 -12.88
C VAL A 134 -0.24 -2.67 -14.30
N TYR A 135 -0.98 -1.58 -14.52
CA TYR A 135 -1.53 -1.24 -15.83
C TYR A 135 -0.51 -0.60 -16.79
N GLY A 136 0.60 -0.09 -16.25
CA GLY A 136 1.66 0.53 -17.04
C GLY A 136 1.63 2.06 -17.00
N SER A 137 1.70 2.70 -18.16
CA SER A 137 1.74 4.15 -18.29
C SER A 137 0.68 4.66 -19.25
N LEU A 138 0.13 5.85 -18.97
CA LEU A 138 -0.79 6.57 -19.84
C LEU A 138 -0.05 7.70 -20.56
N GLY A 139 -0.42 7.94 -21.80
CA GLY A 139 -0.09 9.18 -22.51
C GLY A 139 -0.95 10.35 -22.00
N PRO A 140 -0.62 11.59 -22.43
CA PRO A 140 -1.30 12.79 -21.93
C PRO A 140 -2.79 12.87 -22.31
N ASP A 141 -3.19 12.20 -23.36
CA ASP A 141 -4.57 12.22 -23.89
C ASP A 141 -5.33 10.89 -23.64
N ASP A 142 -4.71 9.93 -22.95
CA ASP A 142 -5.32 8.64 -22.66
C ASP A 142 -6.39 8.75 -21.57
N ALA A 143 -7.44 7.94 -21.68
CA ALA A 143 -8.44 7.84 -20.64
C ALA A 143 -7.83 7.18 -19.37
N PRO A 144 -8.34 7.51 -18.17
CA PRO A 144 -7.91 6.87 -16.92
C PRO A 144 -8.03 5.34 -16.97
N PHE A 145 -7.17 4.65 -16.21
CA PHE A 145 -7.24 3.19 -16.07
C PHE A 145 -8.59 2.73 -15.52
N THR A 146 -9.09 1.65 -16.09
CA THR A 146 -10.23 0.89 -15.55
C THR A 146 -9.78 -0.51 -15.17
N GLU A 147 -10.57 -1.23 -14.40
CA GLU A 147 -10.28 -2.60 -13.96
C GLU A 147 -10.18 -3.61 -15.11
N THR A 148 -10.61 -3.22 -16.32
CA THR A 148 -10.53 -4.06 -17.55
C THR A 148 -9.28 -3.78 -18.38
N HIS A 149 -8.43 -2.82 -18.01
CA HIS A 149 -7.18 -2.59 -18.70
C HIS A 149 -6.24 -3.80 -18.57
N GLN A 150 -5.49 -4.05 -19.65
CA GLN A 150 -4.45 -5.08 -19.64
C GLN A 150 -3.27 -4.64 -18.74
N TYR A 151 -2.71 -5.59 -18.01
CA TYR A 151 -1.51 -5.36 -17.22
C TYR A 151 -0.29 -5.21 -18.15
N GLN A 152 0.44 -4.11 -18.00
CA GLN A 152 1.66 -3.77 -18.74
C GLN A 152 2.71 -3.15 -17.79
N PRO A 153 3.13 -3.87 -16.73
CA PRO A 153 4.01 -3.33 -15.72
C PRO A 153 5.39 -2.97 -16.28
N ASN A 154 5.90 -1.77 -15.95
CA ASN A 154 7.14 -1.22 -16.51
C ASN A 154 8.33 -1.27 -15.54
N SER A 155 8.19 -1.81 -14.34
CA SER A 155 9.27 -1.94 -13.36
C SER A 155 9.26 -3.32 -12.70
N PRO A 156 10.39 -3.78 -12.12
CA PRO A 156 10.40 -5.04 -11.35
C PRO A 156 9.40 -5.02 -10.18
N TYR A 157 9.19 -3.86 -9.54
CA TYR A 157 8.15 -3.69 -8.53
C TYR A 157 6.75 -3.95 -9.11
N SER A 158 6.35 -3.19 -10.14
CA SER A 158 5.01 -3.34 -10.72
C SER A 158 4.80 -4.72 -11.34
N ALA A 159 5.84 -5.33 -11.91
CA ALA A 159 5.80 -6.71 -12.40
C ALA A 159 5.57 -7.72 -11.27
N SER A 160 6.21 -7.53 -10.10
CA SER A 160 5.99 -8.40 -8.94
C SER A 160 4.58 -8.26 -8.36
N LYS A 161 4.00 -7.05 -8.39
CA LYS A 161 2.61 -6.80 -7.98
C LYS A 161 1.63 -7.43 -8.97
N ALA A 162 1.84 -7.25 -10.28
CA ALA A 162 1.03 -7.89 -11.31
C ALA A 162 1.06 -9.43 -11.19
N ALA A 163 2.21 -10.02 -10.89
CA ALA A 163 2.34 -11.46 -10.66
C ALA A 163 1.52 -11.92 -9.44
N SER A 164 1.56 -11.17 -8.33
CA SER A 164 0.74 -11.49 -7.15
C SER A 164 -0.74 -11.32 -7.40
N ASP A 165 -1.16 -10.30 -8.15
CA ASP A 165 -2.57 -10.11 -8.55
C ASP A 165 -3.08 -11.30 -9.38
N HIS A 166 -2.26 -11.81 -10.30
CA HIS A 166 -2.59 -12.99 -11.08
C HIS A 166 -2.68 -14.27 -10.22
N LEU A 167 -1.82 -14.41 -9.20
CA LEU A 167 -1.95 -15.52 -8.24
C LEU A 167 -3.25 -15.40 -7.45
N VAL A 168 -3.58 -14.24 -6.91
CA VAL A 168 -4.83 -14.00 -6.18
C VAL A 168 -6.03 -14.37 -7.04
N ARG A 169 -6.07 -13.88 -8.28
CA ARG A 169 -7.13 -14.23 -9.25
C ARG A 169 -7.19 -15.73 -9.52
N ALA A 170 -6.05 -16.38 -9.74
CA ALA A 170 -5.97 -17.81 -10.02
C ALA A 170 -6.52 -18.66 -8.86
N TYR A 171 -6.24 -18.25 -7.60
CA TYR A 171 -6.77 -18.93 -6.41
C TYR A 171 -8.29 -18.85 -6.30
N HIS A 172 -8.87 -17.75 -6.73
CA HIS A 172 -10.33 -17.66 -6.83
C HIS A 172 -10.88 -18.63 -7.87
N HIS A 173 -10.38 -18.54 -9.10
CA HIS A 173 -10.93 -19.34 -10.21
C HIS A 173 -10.68 -20.84 -10.08
N THR A 174 -9.55 -21.23 -9.47
CA THR A 174 -9.17 -22.65 -9.33
C THR A 174 -9.73 -23.29 -8.07
N TYR A 175 -9.72 -22.56 -6.96
CA TYR A 175 -10.04 -23.12 -5.65
C TYR A 175 -11.26 -22.48 -4.99
N GLY A 176 -11.88 -21.48 -5.60
CA GLY A 176 -13.03 -20.77 -5.01
C GLY A 176 -12.66 -19.91 -3.80
N LEU A 177 -11.37 -19.56 -3.61
CA LEU A 177 -10.96 -18.70 -2.49
C LEU A 177 -11.67 -17.35 -2.58
N PRO A 178 -12.26 -16.82 -1.48
CA PRO A 178 -13.01 -15.57 -1.47
C PRO A 178 -12.09 -14.34 -1.49
N VAL A 179 -11.47 -14.08 -2.63
CA VAL A 179 -10.49 -12.99 -2.81
C VAL A 179 -11.12 -11.71 -3.34
N LEU A 180 -10.45 -10.60 -3.06
CA LEU A 180 -10.69 -9.26 -3.58
C LEU A 180 -9.33 -8.64 -3.89
N THR A 181 -9.23 -7.84 -4.95
CA THR A 181 -8.01 -7.09 -5.25
C THR A 181 -8.35 -5.60 -5.36
N THR A 182 -7.50 -4.74 -4.80
CA THR A 182 -7.60 -3.29 -5.00
C THR A 182 -6.33 -2.75 -5.64
N ASN A 183 -6.47 -1.91 -6.66
CA ASN A 183 -5.37 -1.18 -7.29
C ASN A 183 -5.50 0.29 -6.92
N CYS A 184 -4.58 0.79 -6.10
CA CYS A 184 -4.64 2.17 -5.66
C CYS A 184 -3.68 3.07 -6.45
N SER A 185 -4.05 4.33 -6.58
CA SER A 185 -3.18 5.40 -7.06
C SER A 185 -2.18 5.86 -5.99
N ASN A 186 -1.41 6.93 -6.26
CA ASN A 186 -0.37 7.42 -5.36
C ASN A 186 -0.95 7.93 -4.04
N ASN A 187 -0.70 7.21 -2.96
CA ASN A 187 -1.13 7.61 -1.63
C ASN A 187 -0.25 8.71 -1.02
N TYR A 188 -0.86 9.60 -0.25
CA TYR A 188 -0.16 10.57 0.60
C TYR A 188 -0.88 10.71 1.94
N GLY A 189 -0.15 11.15 2.98
CA GLY A 189 -0.74 11.40 4.29
C GLY A 189 0.21 11.12 5.47
N PRO A 190 -0.33 11.10 6.70
CA PRO A 190 0.43 10.83 7.91
C PRO A 190 1.18 9.50 7.86
N TYR A 191 2.35 9.45 8.51
CA TYR A 191 3.21 8.25 8.61
C TYR A 191 3.85 7.77 7.30
N GLN A 192 3.74 8.56 6.21
CA GLN A 192 4.42 8.22 4.96
C GLN A 192 5.94 8.30 5.12
N PHE A 193 6.62 7.22 4.75
CA PHE A 193 8.08 7.12 4.89
C PHE A 193 8.78 8.18 4.01
N PRO A 194 9.82 8.86 4.53
CA PRO A 194 10.42 10.05 3.90
C PRO A 194 11.35 9.76 2.70
N GLU A 195 11.11 8.67 1.99
CA GLU A 195 11.70 8.40 0.67
C GLU A 195 10.76 8.78 -0.50
N LYS A 196 9.48 9.04 -0.20
CA LYS A 196 8.48 9.41 -1.20
C LYS A 196 8.41 10.93 -1.38
N LEU A 197 7.92 11.39 -2.54
CA LEU A 197 7.99 12.78 -2.98
C LEU A 197 7.55 13.78 -1.89
N ILE A 198 6.33 13.70 -1.40
CA ILE A 198 5.78 14.70 -0.49
C ILE A 198 6.56 14.77 0.83
N PRO A 199 6.75 13.70 1.60
CA PRO A 199 7.48 13.79 2.87
C PRO A 199 8.96 14.13 2.67
N LEU A 200 9.59 13.69 1.58
CA LEU A 200 10.97 14.04 1.27
C LEU A 200 11.12 15.56 1.03
N ILE A 201 10.23 16.15 0.22
CA ILE A 201 10.23 17.59 -0.07
C ILE A 201 10.00 18.38 1.22
N ILE A 202 9.06 17.97 2.07
CA ILE A 202 8.80 18.64 3.35
C ILE A 202 10.04 18.64 4.24
N LEU A 203 10.67 17.48 4.45
CA LEU A 203 11.84 17.36 5.31
C LEU A 203 13.02 18.14 4.78
N ASN A 204 13.34 17.98 3.49
CA ASN A 204 14.43 18.71 2.87
C ASN A 204 14.23 20.24 2.94
N ALA A 205 13.00 20.70 2.68
CA ALA A 205 12.67 22.13 2.79
C ALA A 205 12.94 22.66 4.20
N LEU A 206 12.44 21.98 5.22
CA LEU A 206 12.61 22.37 6.64
C LEU A 206 14.08 22.35 7.09
N GLU A 207 14.91 21.52 6.46
CA GLU A 207 16.35 21.43 6.71
C GLU A 207 17.18 22.35 5.79
N GLY A 208 16.54 23.11 4.90
CA GLY A 208 17.23 23.98 3.93
C GLY A 208 18.03 23.22 2.87
N LYS A 209 17.71 21.97 2.62
CA LYS A 209 18.34 21.09 1.63
C LYS A 209 17.71 21.24 0.24
N PRO A 210 18.41 20.89 -0.85
CA PRO A 210 17.85 20.86 -2.19
C PRO A 210 16.59 19.97 -2.27
N LEU A 211 15.59 20.43 -3.04
CA LEU A 211 14.34 19.71 -3.29
C LEU A 211 14.44 19.03 -4.65
N PRO A 212 14.77 17.73 -4.72
CA PRO A 212 15.02 17.05 -5.97
C PRO A 212 13.73 16.80 -6.75
N VAL A 213 13.69 17.25 -8.00
CA VAL A 213 12.61 16.98 -8.95
C VAL A 213 13.21 16.22 -10.13
N TYR A 214 12.68 15.01 -10.39
CA TYR A 214 13.15 14.17 -11.49
C TYR A 214 12.73 14.71 -12.86
N GLY A 215 13.63 14.70 -13.83
CA GLY A 215 13.38 15.18 -15.19
C GLY A 215 12.96 16.65 -15.18
N ASP A 216 11.87 16.97 -15.86
CA ASP A 216 11.24 18.31 -15.87
C ASP A 216 10.08 18.45 -14.86
N GLY A 217 9.80 17.40 -14.10
CA GLY A 217 8.73 17.36 -13.10
C GLY A 217 7.31 17.26 -13.68
N ARG A 218 7.13 17.06 -14.99
CA ARG A 218 5.81 17.03 -15.64
C ARG A 218 5.09 15.70 -15.57
N ASN A 219 5.71 14.68 -14.98
CA ASN A 219 5.02 13.41 -14.74
C ASN A 219 3.75 13.64 -13.89
N ILE A 220 2.61 13.23 -14.42
CA ILE A 220 1.31 13.35 -13.76
C ILE A 220 1.09 12.14 -12.87
N ARG A 221 0.50 12.37 -11.70
CA ARG A 221 0.06 11.32 -10.77
C ARG A 221 -1.30 11.68 -10.22
N ASP A 222 -2.14 10.68 -10.03
CA ASP A 222 -3.35 10.79 -9.23
C ASP A 222 -3.00 10.64 -7.74
N TRP A 223 -3.42 11.59 -6.91
CA TRP A 223 -3.06 11.67 -5.50
C TRP A 223 -4.24 11.34 -4.60
N LEU A 224 -4.15 10.22 -3.91
CA LEU A 224 -5.15 9.67 -3.02
C LEU A 224 -4.77 9.91 -1.55
N TYR A 225 -5.63 10.57 -0.79
CA TYR A 225 -5.41 10.70 0.64
C TYR A 225 -5.58 9.35 1.34
N VAL A 226 -4.68 9.04 2.26
CA VAL A 226 -4.57 7.68 2.81
C VAL A 226 -5.82 7.23 3.59
N GLU A 227 -6.53 8.13 4.26
CA GLU A 227 -7.78 7.78 4.95
C GLU A 227 -8.92 7.49 3.96
N ASP A 228 -8.98 8.20 2.83
CA ASP A 228 -9.92 7.89 1.75
C ASP A 228 -9.61 6.51 1.15
N HIS A 229 -8.33 6.16 1.03
CA HIS A 229 -7.95 4.80 0.64
C HIS A 229 -8.41 3.76 1.66
N CYS A 230 -8.25 4.02 2.97
CA CYS A 230 -8.72 3.12 4.03
C CYS A 230 -10.24 2.90 3.95
N SER A 231 -11.01 3.97 3.73
CA SER A 231 -12.46 3.89 3.56
C SER A 231 -12.85 3.12 2.29
N GLY A 232 -12.09 3.30 1.21
CA GLY A 232 -12.25 2.54 -0.04
C GLY A 232 -12.01 1.04 0.17
N ILE A 233 -10.95 0.66 0.90
CA ILE A 233 -10.66 -0.73 1.26
C ILE A 233 -11.80 -1.32 2.11
N GLU A 234 -12.28 -0.59 3.13
CA GLU A 234 -13.43 -1.02 3.93
C GLU A 234 -14.66 -1.27 3.05
N ALA A 235 -14.98 -0.34 2.14
CA ALA A 235 -16.09 -0.49 1.22
C ALA A 235 -15.97 -1.75 0.35
N VAL A 236 -14.76 -2.07 -0.13
CA VAL A 236 -14.49 -3.29 -0.91
C VAL A 236 -14.61 -4.54 -0.03
N LEU A 237 -14.10 -4.53 1.20
CA LEU A 237 -14.23 -5.65 2.13
C LEU A 237 -15.69 -5.98 2.47
N GLU A 238 -16.52 -4.96 2.63
CA GLU A 238 -17.91 -5.13 3.06
C GLU A 238 -18.86 -5.38 1.90
N ARG A 239 -18.67 -4.73 0.77
CA ARG A 239 -19.63 -4.70 -0.35
C ARG A 239 -19.07 -5.23 -1.66
N GLY A 240 -17.77 -5.49 -1.73
CA GLY A 240 -17.12 -6.00 -2.93
C GLY A 240 -17.58 -7.40 -3.30
N ARG A 241 -17.72 -7.64 -4.60
CA ARG A 241 -18.00 -8.96 -5.16
C ARG A 241 -16.71 -9.77 -5.17
N VAL A 242 -16.75 -10.94 -4.56
CA VAL A 242 -15.63 -11.88 -4.51
C VAL A 242 -15.15 -12.21 -5.93
N GLY A 243 -13.83 -12.24 -6.11
CA GLY A 243 -13.16 -12.50 -7.38
C GLY A 243 -12.90 -11.26 -8.24
N GLU A 244 -13.44 -10.09 -7.84
CA GLU A 244 -13.32 -8.85 -8.63
C GLU A 244 -12.14 -7.98 -8.18
N VAL A 245 -11.76 -7.08 -9.10
CA VAL A 245 -10.74 -6.04 -8.92
C VAL A 245 -11.45 -4.69 -8.78
N TYR A 246 -10.89 -3.78 -7.98
CA TYR A 246 -11.41 -2.44 -7.75
C TYR A 246 -10.29 -1.42 -7.79
N ASN A 247 -10.40 -0.42 -8.66
CA ASN A 247 -9.50 0.72 -8.66
C ASN A 247 -9.94 1.72 -7.58
N ILE A 248 -8.98 2.16 -6.76
CA ILE A 248 -9.20 3.20 -5.74
C ILE A 248 -8.26 4.37 -6.05
N GLY A 249 -8.82 5.42 -6.62
CA GLY A 249 -8.10 6.63 -7.01
C GLY A 249 -8.64 7.88 -6.32
N GLY A 250 -7.84 8.96 -6.36
CA GLY A 250 -8.20 10.25 -5.79
C GLY A 250 -9.02 11.14 -6.71
N ASN A 251 -9.03 10.83 -8.02
CA ASN A 251 -9.54 11.73 -9.07
C ASN A 251 -8.95 13.14 -8.93
N ASN A 252 -7.64 13.19 -8.67
CA ASN A 252 -6.91 14.39 -8.26
C ASN A 252 -5.49 14.37 -8.89
N GLU A 253 -5.45 14.53 -10.21
CA GLU A 253 -4.22 14.48 -10.99
C GLU A 253 -3.46 15.80 -10.89
N TRP A 254 -2.16 15.69 -10.60
CA TRP A 254 -1.22 16.81 -10.55
C TRP A 254 0.13 16.40 -11.13
N THR A 255 0.82 17.36 -11.75
CA THR A 255 2.23 17.16 -12.07
C THR A 255 3.07 17.13 -10.80
N ASN A 256 4.20 16.40 -10.82
CA ASN A 256 5.10 16.36 -9.67
C ASN A 256 5.57 17.76 -9.28
N ILE A 257 5.87 18.62 -10.26
CA ILE A 257 6.33 19.99 -9.99
C ILE A 257 5.24 20.86 -9.34
N ASP A 258 3.96 20.69 -9.72
CA ASP A 258 2.86 21.42 -9.10
C ASP A 258 2.67 21.01 -7.65
N ILE A 259 2.81 19.72 -7.34
CA ILE A 259 2.79 19.22 -5.94
C ILE A 259 3.94 19.85 -5.15
N VAL A 260 5.17 19.86 -5.70
CA VAL A 260 6.32 20.47 -5.03
C VAL A 260 6.08 21.96 -4.77
N HIS A 261 5.54 22.69 -5.75
CA HIS A 261 5.20 24.09 -5.60
C HIS A 261 4.16 24.30 -4.49
N ARG A 262 3.09 23.49 -4.44
CA ARG A 262 2.06 23.59 -3.39
C ARG A 262 2.62 23.29 -2.01
N VAL A 263 3.50 22.30 -1.87
CA VAL A 263 4.19 22.00 -0.61
C VAL A 263 5.03 23.20 -0.17
N CYS A 264 5.83 23.78 -1.08
CA CYS A 264 6.63 24.95 -0.79
C CYS A 264 5.77 26.14 -0.33
N ASP A 265 4.71 26.47 -1.07
CA ASP A 265 3.81 27.58 -0.73
C ASP A 265 3.13 27.40 0.64
N ARG A 266 2.76 26.15 0.97
CA ARG A 266 2.19 25.85 2.28
C ARG A 266 3.23 25.96 3.40
N LEU A 267 4.45 25.51 3.16
CA LEU A 267 5.54 25.66 4.13
C LEU A 267 5.91 27.15 4.33
N ASP A 268 5.98 27.94 3.26
CA ASP A 268 6.22 29.37 3.36
C ASP A 268 5.15 30.10 4.22
N ALA A 269 3.89 29.65 4.10
CA ALA A 269 2.79 30.21 4.89
C ALA A 269 2.79 29.74 6.36
N LEU A 270 3.11 28.47 6.62
CA LEU A 270 3.02 27.85 7.95
C LEU A 270 4.31 27.98 8.77
N ARG A 271 5.45 27.95 8.11
CA ARG A 271 6.78 27.96 8.73
C ARG A 271 7.80 28.64 7.80
N PRO A 272 7.71 29.98 7.64
CA PRO A 272 8.60 30.70 6.72
C PRO A 272 10.07 30.50 7.07
N GLY A 273 10.87 30.20 6.05
CA GLY A 273 12.30 30.05 6.11
C GLY A 273 13.06 31.37 5.83
N PRO A 274 14.40 31.33 5.79
CA PRO A 274 15.23 32.50 5.47
C PRO A 274 15.07 32.95 4.00
N GLN A 275 14.55 32.08 3.13
CA GLN A 275 14.20 32.36 1.74
C GLN A 275 12.98 31.51 1.36
N PRO A 276 12.25 31.85 0.28
CA PRO A 276 11.15 31.02 -0.21
C PRO A 276 11.60 29.59 -0.50
N TYR A 277 10.86 28.59 -0.05
CA TYR A 277 11.21 27.19 -0.22
C TYR A 277 11.31 26.77 -1.69
N ARG A 278 10.59 27.41 -2.58
CA ARG A 278 10.72 27.17 -4.04
C ARG A 278 12.12 27.45 -4.57
N ALA A 279 12.92 28.31 -3.92
CA ALA A 279 14.30 28.58 -4.30
C ALA A 279 15.24 27.37 -4.08
N LEU A 280 14.81 26.38 -3.31
CA LEU A 280 15.55 25.15 -3.05
C LEU A 280 15.30 24.06 -4.13
N ILE A 281 14.36 24.27 -5.06
CA ILE A 281 14.04 23.28 -6.09
C ILE A 281 15.26 23.05 -7.00
N SER A 282 15.59 21.78 -7.18
CA SER A 282 16.72 21.33 -8.01
C SER A 282 16.28 20.21 -8.93
N PHE A 283 16.37 20.40 -10.23
CA PHE A 283 16.08 19.37 -11.21
C PHE A 283 17.23 18.37 -11.30
N VAL A 284 16.91 17.09 -11.21
CA VAL A 284 17.86 15.98 -11.25
C VAL A 284 17.56 15.08 -12.44
N ARG A 285 18.53 14.24 -12.83
CA ARG A 285 18.35 13.30 -13.93
C ARG A 285 17.16 12.38 -13.65
N ASP A 286 16.34 12.15 -14.68
CA ASP A 286 15.21 11.22 -14.60
C ASP A 286 15.68 9.77 -14.40
N ARG A 287 14.77 8.94 -13.94
CA ARG A 287 14.97 7.49 -13.77
C ARG A 287 15.31 6.85 -15.12
N PRO A 288 16.07 5.75 -15.13
CA PRO A 288 16.34 4.98 -16.34
C PRO A 288 15.08 4.34 -16.91
#